data_6e71f8091dbc68759b8631184ae5a05a
#
_entry.id   6e71f8091dbc68759b8631184ae5a05a
#
_cell.length_a   1.000
_cell.length_b   1.000
_cell.length_c   1.000
_cell.angle_alpha   90.00
_cell.angle_beta   90.00
_cell.angle_gamma   90.00
#
_symmetry.space_group_name_H-M   'P 1'
#
loop_
_entity.id
_entity.type
_entity.pdbx_description
1 polymer ?
#
loop_
_entity_poly.entity_id
_entity_poly.type
_entity_poly.pdbx_seq_one_letter_code
_entity_poly.pdbx_strand_id
1 'polypeptide(L)'
;MGKKWISKKGNLFLTIFFDISIKKIDFKKFAVLNAYLLKNILKKQFSKKIKIKWPNDLLFEGKKICGILQETVISAGKKFLIVGIGINTNLDPKNSSFSSTSLKHITKKNIDNKKLFTMIKRNYEKFLFKTNKNSFSDLKKFTKKI
;
A
#
# COMPACT_ATOMS: atom_id res chain seq x y z
N MET A 1 5.73 12.20 -16.82
CA MET A 1 5.07 10.99 -17.38
C MET A 1 5.14 9.86 -16.37
N GLY A 2 4.00 9.43 -15.85
CA GLY A 2 3.93 8.35 -14.86
C GLY A 2 4.23 6.97 -15.46
N LYS A 3 4.98 6.14 -14.74
CA LYS A 3 5.22 4.75 -15.16
C LYS A 3 3.89 3.98 -15.13
N LYS A 4 3.53 3.34 -16.25
CA LYS A 4 2.31 2.54 -16.38
C LYS A 4 2.38 1.30 -15.49
N TRP A 5 1.36 1.07 -14.66
CA TRP A 5 1.21 -0.16 -13.90
C TRP A 5 0.60 -1.27 -14.77
N ILE A 6 1.21 -2.46 -14.73
CA ILE A 6 0.70 -3.61 -15.47
C ILE A 6 -0.31 -4.36 -14.60
N SER A 7 -1.60 -4.17 -14.90
CA SER A 7 -2.70 -4.85 -14.20
C SER A 7 -2.98 -6.20 -14.85
N LYS A 8 -2.65 -7.31 -14.16
CA LYS A 8 -2.99 -8.67 -14.60
C LYS A 8 -4.16 -9.22 -13.77
N LYS A 9 -5.19 -9.74 -14.45
CA LYS A 9 -6.30 -10.45 -13.79
C LYS A 9 -5.74 -11.57 -12.90
N GLY A 10 -6.18 -11.64 -11.64
CA GLY A 10 -5.65 -12.56 -10.63
C GLY A 10 -4.79 -11.88 -9.56
N ASN A 11 -4.23 -10.71 -9.81
CA ASN A 11 -3.58 -9.87 -8.82
C ASN A 11 -4.59 -8.96 -8.10
N LEU A 12 -4.18 -8.35 -6.98
CA LEU A 12 -5.05 -7.46 -6.20
C LEU A 12 -4.79 -6.00 -6.55
N PHE A 13 -5.83 -5.30 -6.99
CA PHE A 13 -5.84 -3.85 -7.20
C PHE A 13 -6.96 -3.26 -6.37
N LEU A 14 -6.65 -2.22 -5.61
CA LEU A 14 -7.63 -1.52 -4.79
C LEU A 14 -7.32 -0.02 -4.73
N THR A 15 -8.35 0.76 -4.50
CA THR A 15 -8.23 2.20 -4.26
C THR A 15 -8.87 2.55 -2.93
N ILE A 16 -8.19 3.36 -2.14
CA ILE A 16 -8.68 3.92 -0.89
C ILE A 16 -8.84 5.42 -1.11
N PHE A 17 -10.00 5.93 -0.73
CA PHE A 17 -10.38 7.32 -0.90
C PHE A 17 -10.88 7.87 0.42
N PHE A 18 -10.37 9.03 0.86
CA PHE A 18 -10.79 9.66 2.11
C PHE A 18 -10.49 11.17 2.16
N ASP A 19 -11.29 11.89 2.94
CA ASP A 19 -11.14 13.32 3.16
C ASP A 19 -9.92 13.63 4.05
N ILE A 20 -9.08 14.55 3.60
CA ILE A 20 -7.90 15.04 4.31
C ILE A 20 -7.94 16.54 4.59
N SER A 21 -9.07 17.21 4.36
CA SER A 21 -9.22 18.67 4.48
C SER A 21 -8.81 19.19 5.85
N ILE A 22 -9.18 18.48 6.92
CA ILE A 22 -8.90 18.86 8.30
C ILE A 22 -7.74 18.09 8.94
N LYS A 23 -7.02 17.28 8.16
CA LYS A 23 -5.92 16.47 8.66
C LYS A 23 -4.66 17.32 8.88
N LYS A 24 -4.03 17.19 10.03
CA LYS A 24 -2.72 17.79 10.34
C LYS A 24 -1.55 17.14 9.63
N ILE A 25 -1.81 16.19 8.73
CA ILE A 25 -0.81 15.39 8.04
C ILE A 25 -0.83 15.75 6.57
N ASP A 26 0.29 16.23 6.06
CA ASP A 26 0.44 16.57 4.65
C ASP A 26 0.53 15.33 3.73
N PHE A 27 0.37 15.56 2.43
CA PHE A 27 0.42 14.56 1.38
C PHE A 27 1.70 13.70 1.43
N LYS A 28 2.88 14.31 1.63
CA LYS A 28 4.17 13.60 1.65
C LYS A 28 4.26 12.66 2.84
N LYS A 29 3.77 13.10 4.00
CA LYS A 29 3.72 12.27 5.21
C LYS A 29 2.77 11.09 5.06
N PHE A 30 1.64 11.27 4.37
CA PHE A 30 0.75 10.15 4.04
C PHE A 30 1.43 9.11 3.15
N ALA A 31 2.27 9.50 2.19
CA ALA A 31 3.01 8.54 1.35
C ALA A 31 3.92 7.64 2.20
N VAL A 32 4.62 8.23 3.17
CA VAL A 32 5.45 7.49 4.13
C VAL A 32 4.61 6.51 4.96
N LEU A 33 3.48 6.99 5.50
CA LEU A 33 2.60 6.17 6.34
C LEU A 33 1.99 5.00 5.58
N ASN A 34 1.51 5.23 4.36
CA ASN A 34 0.95 4.20 3.49
C ASN A 34 1.96 3.09 3.18
N ALA A 35 3.21 3.46 2.85
CA ALA A 35 4.27 2.49 2.59
C ALA A 35 4.60 1.65 3.83
N TYR A 36 4.67 2.26 5.02
CA TYR A 36 4.89 1.55 6.29
C TYR A 36 3.73 0.63 6.65
N LEU A 37 2.50 1.12 6.53
CA LEU A 37 1.29 0.36 6.85
C LEU A 37 1.22 -0.91 5.99
N LEU A 38 1.32 -0.77 4.68
CA LEU A 38 1.27 -1.91 3.75
C LEU A 38 2.45 -2.85 3.94
N LYS A 39 3.67 -2.32 4.09
CA LYS A 39 4.84 -3.16 4.38
C LYS A 39 4.60 -4.04 5.59
N ASN A 40 4.08 -3.49 6.68
CA ASN A 40 3.94 -4.24 7.92
C ASN A 40 2.80 -5.26 7.85
N ILE A 41 1.68 -4.93 7.17
CA ILE A 41 0.62 -5.91 6.88
C ILE A 41 1.19 -7.10 6.11
N LEU A 42 1.90 -6.84 5.00
CA LEU A 42 2.43 -7.89 4.14
C LEU A 42 3.58 -8.65 4.82
N LYS A 43 4.44 -7.95 5.56
CA LYS A 43 5.56 -8.56 6.30
C LYS A 43 5.08 -9.55 7.35
N LYS A 44 4.06 -9.19 8.11
CA LYS A 44 3.49 -10.04 9.15
C LYS A 44 2.83 -11.30 8.57
N GLN A 45 2.14 -11.14 7.43
CA GLN A 45 1.35 -12.20 6.83
C GLN A 45 2.17 -13.15 5.94
N PHE A 46 3.19 -12.64 5.25
CA PHE A 46 3.85 -13.38 4.19
C PHE A 46 5.36 -13.59 4.40
N SER A 47 6.14 -12.52 4.66
CA SER A 47 7.59 -12.66 4.84
C SER A 47 8.23 -11.46 5.52
N LYS A 48 9.12 -11.74 6.48
CA LYS A 48 9.96 -10.73 7.14
C LYS A 48 10.96 -10.03 6.19
N LYS A 49 11.25 -10.62 5.02
CA LYS A 49 12.17 -10.06 4.02
C LYS A 49 11.56 -8.94 3.16
N ILE A 50 10.25 -8.63 3.31
CA ILE A 50 9.60 -7.53 2.60
C ILE A 50 10.13 -6.19 3.11
N LYS A 51 10.67 -5.39 2.18
CA LYS A 51 11.27 -4.07 2.42
C LYS A 51 10.59 -2.98 1.58
N ILE A 52 10.69 -1.73 2.03
CA ILE A 52 10.26 -0.57 1.24
C ILE A 52 11.40 -0.16 0.31
N LYS A 53 11.09 0.03 -0.97
CA LYS A 53 11.88 0.85 -1.90
C LYS A 53 11.16 2.19 -2.03
N TRP A 54 11.75 3.19 -1.44
CA TRP A 54 11.18 4.54 -1.42
C TRP A 54 10.99 5.12 -2.82
N PRO A 55 9.94 5.92 -3.03
CA PRO A 55 8.94 6.32 -2.00
C PRO A 55 7.74 5.38 -1.88
N ASN A 56 7.48 4.50 -2.84
CA ASN A 56 6.15 3.92 -3.04
C ASN A 56 6.12 2.45 -3.50
N ASP A 57 7.24 1.75 -3.45
CA ASP A 57 7.30 0.34 -3.85
C ASP A 57 7.62 -0.57 -2.66
N LEU A 58 7.06 -1.79 -2.66
CA LEU A 58 7.50 -2.86 -1.76
C LEU A 58 8.19 -3.95 -2.55
N LEU A 59 9.33 -4.39 -2.03
CA LEU A 59 10.17 -5.42 -2.63
C LEU A 59 10.29 -6.63 -1.73
N PHE A 60 10.44 -7.79 -2.34
CA PHE A 60 10.93 -9.03 -1.73
C PHE A 60 12.21 -9.44 -2.45
N GLU A 61 13.33 -9.52 -1.73
CA GLU A 61 14.65 -9.88 -2.30
C GLU A 61 14.99 -9.12 -3.59
N GLY A 62 14.80 -7.79 -3.57
CA GLY A 62 15.07 -6.92 -4.71
C GLY A 62 13.99 -6.88 -5.80
N LYS A 63 13.00 -7.79 -5.78
CA LYS A 63 11.93 -7.88 -6.79
C LYS A 63 10.66 -7.19 -6.32
N LYS A 64 10.02 -6.41 -7.18
CA LYS A 64 8.80 -5.65 -6.85
C LYS A 64 7.60 -6.57 -6.66
N ILE A 65 6.91 -6.42 -5.52
CA ILE A 65 5.67 -7.13 -5.19
C ILE A 65 4.47 -6.21 -5.05
N CYS A 66 4.69 -4.93 -4.77
CA CYS A 66 3.61 -3.96 -4.57
C CYS A 66 4.05 -2.58 -5.03
N GLY A 67 3.13 -1.82 -5.62
CA GLY A 67 3.28 -0.40 -5.90
C GLY A 67 2.12 0.39 -5.30
N ILE A 68 2.41 1.60 -4.86
CA ILE A 68 1.45 2.53 -4.25
C ILE A 68 1.47 3.80 -5.08
N LEU A 69 0.31 4.21 -5.59
CA LEU A 69 0.12 5.50 -6.24
C LEU A 69 -0.70 6.38 -5.30
N GLN A 70 -0.30 7.65 -5.16
CA GLN A 70 -1.00 8.56 -4.27
C GLN A 70 -1.23 9.88 -5.00
N GLU A 71 -2.48 10.32 -4.99
CA GLU A 71 -2.93 11.54 -5.65
C GLU A 71 -3.86 12.31 -4.73
N THR A 72 -3.99 13.62 -4.96
CA THR A 72 -4.99 14.44 -4.28
C THR A 72 -5.94 15.05 -5.28
N VAL A 73 -7.21 15.15 -4.92
CA VAL A 73 -8.25 15.86 -5.68
C VAL A 73 -8.97 16.82 -4.75
N ILE A 74 -9.35 17.99 -5.31
CA ILE A 74 -10.21 18.96 -4.63
C ILE A 74 -11.58 18.86 -5.28
N SER A 75 -12.62 18.66 -4.47
CA SER A 75 -14.00 18.60 -4.91
C SER A 75 -14.91 19.21 -3.84
N ALA A 76 -15.82 20.09 -4.25
CA ALA A 76 -16.75 20.82 -3.36
C ALA A 76 -16.04 21.45 -2.14
N GLY A 77 -14.90 22.10 -2.35
CA GLY A 77 -14.12 22.77 -1.29
C GLY A 77 -13.39 21.81 -0.33
N LYS A 78 -13.48 20.51 -0.52
CA LYS A 78 -12.78 19.51 0.28
C LYS A 78 -11.59 18.91 -0.48
N LYS A 79 -10.55 18.56 0.26
CA LYS A 79 -9.35 17.90 -0.26
C LYS A 79 -9.37 16.41 0.08
N PHE A 80 -9.34 15.59 -0.93
CA PHE A 80 -9.34 14.13 -0.77
C PHE A 80 -7.98 13.54 -1.14
N LEU A 81 -7.62 12.46 -0.45
CA LEU A 81 -6.50 11.60 -0.81
C LEU A 81 -7.02 10.33 -1.48
N ILE A 82 -6.45 10.04 -2.64
CA ILE A 82 -6.66 8.79 -3.37
C ILE A 82 -5.38 7.98 -3.28
N VAL A 83 -5.49 6.74 -2.81
CA VAL A 83 -4.36 5.81 -2.67
C VAL A 83 -4.65 4.57 -3.49
N GLY A 84 -4.06 4.47 -4.66
CA GLY A 84 -4.07 3.26 -5.49
C GLY A 84 -3.02 2.27 -5.01
N ILE A 85 -3.38 1.01 -4.83
CA ILE A 85 -2.50 -0.05 -4.37
C ILE A 85 -2.60 -1.22 -5.33
N GLY A 86 -1.48 -1.60 -5.94
CA GLY A 86 -1.35 -2.80 -6.74
C GLY A 86 -0.44 -3.81 -6.04
N ILE A 87 -0.93 -5.04 -5.83
CA ILE A 87 -0.16 -6.12 -5.21
C ILE A 87 -0.11 -7.30 -6.18
N ASN A 88 1.08 -7.75 -6.50
CA ASN A 88 1.30 -8.98 -7.24
C ASN A 88 1.00 -10.17 -6.33
N THR A 89 -0.25 -10.58 -6.27
CA THR A 89 -0.67 -11.67 -5.38
C THR A 89 -0.39 -13.03 -5.99
N ASN A 90 -0.87 -13.28 -7.20
CA ASN A 90 -0.85 -14.61 -7.82
C ASN A 90 -0.04 -14.69 -9.11
N LEU A 91 0.23 -13.57 -9.77
CA LEU A 91 0.95 -13.52 -11.03
C LEU A 91 2.14 -12.57 -10.96
N ASP A 92 3.26 -12.99 -11.54
CA ASP A 92 4.45 -12.17 -11.73
C ASP A 92 4.30 -11.36 -13.03
N PRO A 93 4.16 -10.02 -12.98
CA PRO A 93 4.16 -9.21 -14.19
C PRO A 93 5.54 -9.27 -14.84
N LYS A 94 5.60 -9.67 -16.10
CA LYS A 94 6.83 -9.55 -16.90
C LYS A 94 6.99 -8.08 -17.31
N ASN A 95 8.09 -7.46 -16.90
CA ASN A 95 8.45 -6.10 -17.27
C ASN A 95 9.96 -6.02 -17.51
N SER A 96 10.35 -5.43 -18.65
CA SER A 96 11.76 -5.23 -19.00
C SER A 96 12.46 -4.17 -18.14
N SER A 97 11.69 -3.23 -17.54
CA SER A 97 12.24 -2.09 -16.81
C SER A 97 12.58 -2.37 -15.34
N PHE A 98 12.02 -3.45 -14.75
CA PHE A 98 12.29 -3.84 -13.36
C PHE A 98 11.89 -5.30 -13.09
N SER A 99 12.64 -5.94 -12.21
CA SER A 99 12.32 -7.29 -11.76
C SER A 99 11.12 -7.30 -10.81
N SER A 100 10.17 -8.20 -11.03
CA SER A 100 8.99 -8.37 -10.18
C SER A 100 8.78 -9.82 -9.76
N THR A 101 8.02 -10.03 -8.69
CA THR A 101 7.58 -11.33 -8.21
C THR A 101 6.21 -11.21 -7.57
N SER A 102 5.61 -12.32 -7.13
CA SER A 102 4.30 -12.38 -6.50
C SER A 102 4.34 -13.00 -5.12
N LEU A 103 3.29 -12.75 -4.32
CA LEU A 103 3.12 -13.40 -3.02
C LEU A 103 2.95 -14.92 -3.17
N LYS A 104 2.30 -15.38 -4.24
CA LYS A 104 2.23 -16.82 -4.58
C LYS A 104 3.62 -17.42 -4.77
N HIS A 105 4.52 -16.72 -5.46
CA HIS A 105 5.90 -17.19 -5.65
C HIS A 105 6.65 -17.33 -4.31
N ILE A 106 6.43 -16.37 -3.39
CA ILE A 106 7.04 -16.34 -2.06
C ILE A 106 6.51 -17.46 -1.16
N THR A 107 5.19 -17.67 -1.17
CA THR A 107 4.51 -18.59 -0.23
C THR A 107 4.30 -20.00 -0.79
N LYS A 108 4.49 -20.17 -2.11
CA LYS A 108 4.16 -21.39 -2.88
C LYS A 108 2.66 -21.77 -2.84
N LYS A 109 1.79 -20.83 -2.45
CA LYS A 109 0.33 -21.03 -2.32
C LYS A 109 -0.43 -19.92 -3.05
N ASN A 110 -1.60 -20.25 -3.59
CA ASN A 110 -2.52 -19.24 -4.11
C ASN A 110 -2.96 -18.29 -2.99
N ILE A 111 -2.97 -17.01 -3.29
CA ILE A 111 -3.38 -15.96 -2.38
C ILE A 111 -4.88 -15.68 -2.58
N ASP A 112 -5.64 -15.79 -1.50
CA ASP A 112 -7.04 -15.36 -1.48
C ASP A 112 -7.11 -13.82 -1.43
N ASN A 113 -7.40 -13.20 -2.58
CA ASN A 113 -7.48 -11.75 -2.72
C ASN A 113 -8.59 -11.14 -1.85
N LYS A 114 -9.69 -11.85 -1.59
CA LYS A 114 -10.79 -11.35 -0.72
C LYS A 114 -10.34 -11.26 0.73
N LYS A 115 -9.65 -12.29 1.23
CA LYS A 115 -9.07 -12.26 2.59
C LYS A 115 -8.01 -11.18 2.74
N LEU A 116 -7.11 -11.04 1.76
CA LEU A 116 -6.08 -10.00 1.77
C LEU A 116 -6.71 -8.60 1.72
N PHE A 117 -7.70 -8.37 0.85
CA PHE A 117 -8.46 -7.13 0.79
C PHE A 117 -9.10 -6.78 2.14
N THR A 118 -9.81 -7.73 2.76
CA THR A 118 -10.45 -7.52 4.06
C THR A 118 -9.44 -7.16 5.15
N MET A 119 -8.27 -7.80 5.14
CA MET A 119 -7.19 -7.49 6.09
C MET A 119 -6.64 -6.08 5.86
N ILE A 120 -6.37 -5.69 4.62
CA ILE A 120 -5.90 -4.34 4.29
C ILE A 120 -6.96 -3.31 4.70
N LYS A 121 -8.23 -3.51 4.32
CA LYS A 121 -9.35 -2.63 4.67
C LYS A 121 -9.41 -2.38 6.18
N ARG A 122 -9.45 -3.42 7.01
CA ARG A 122 -9.51 -3.31 8.48
C ARG A 122 -8.33 -2.52 9.07
N ASN A 123 -7.12 -2.71 8.53
CA ASN A 123 -5.96 -1.99 9.01
C ASN A 123 -5.98 -0.52 8.59
N TYR A 124 -6.47 -0.21 7.38
CA TYR A 124 -6.68 1.17 6.94
C TYR A 124 -7.77 1.88 7.72
N GLU A 125 -8.89 1.23 8.01
CA GLU A 125 -9.96 1.81 8.85
C GLU A 125 -9.42 2.19 10.23
N LYS A 126 -8.68 1.30 10.89
CA LYS A 126 -8.02 1.58 12.18
C LYS A 126 -7.00 2.72 12.08
N PHE A 127 -6.22 2.74 11.00
CA PHE A 127 -5.25 3.79 10.74
C PHE A 127 -5.94 5.15 10.54
N LEU A 128 -6.96 5.21 9.68
CA LEU A 128 -7.69 6.44 9.38
C LEU A 128 -8.43 7.00 10.60
N PHE A 129 -9.02 6.14 11.42
CA PHE A 129 -9.61 6.56 12.70
C PHE A 129 -8.60 7.28 13.60
N LYS A 130 -7.35 6.82 13.60
CA LYS A 130 -6.27 7.43 14.40
C LYS A 130 -5.73 8.72 13.78
N THR A 131 -5.82 8.94 12.47
CA THR A 131 -5.27 10.13 11.82
C THR A 131 -5.91 11.43 12.27
N ASN A 132 -7.11 11.40 12.81
CA ASN A 132 -7.83 12.58 13.30
C ASN A 132 -7.28 13.10 14.64
N LYS A 133 -6.68 12.26 15.47
CA LYS A 133 -6.31 12.56 16.86
C LYS A 133 -4.80 12.54 17.12
N ASN A 134 -3.99 11.96 16.23
CA ASN A 134 -2.60 11.66 16.51
C ASN A 134 -1.64 12.43 15.59
N SER A 135 -0.44 12.72 16.12
CA SER A 135 0.66 13.31 15.37
C SER A 135 1.23 12.32 14.33
N PHE A 136 2.02 12.83 13.38
CA PHE A 136 2.75 11.97 12.43
C PHE A 136 3.67 10.94 13.13
N SER A 137 4.33 11.36 14.21
CA SER A 137 5.20 10.48 15.00
C SER A 137 4.44 9.30 15.61
N ASP A 138 3.26 9.55 16.18
CA ASP A 138 2.42 8.50 16.79
C ASP A 138 1.87 7.54 15.72
N LEU A 139 1.45 8.07 14.59
CA LEU A 139 0.98 7.27 13.46
C LEU A 139 2.10 6.41 12.87
N LYS A 140 3.32 6.91 12.82
CA LYS A 140 4.49 6.15 12.40
C LYS A 140 4.80 5.00 13.36
N LYS A 141 4.68 5.24 14.68
CA LYS A 141 4.79 4.18 15.70
C LYS A 141 3.67 3.14 15.55
N PHE A 142 2.42 3.60 15.32
CA PHE A 142 1.29 2.71 15.10
C PHE A 142 1.50 1.80 13.87
N THR A 143 1.93 2.37 12.74
CA THR A 143 2.16 1.56 11.52
C THR A 143 3.30 0.55 11.67
N LYS A 144 4.21 0.73 12.64
CA LYS A 144 5.26 -0.24 12.96
C LYS A 144 4.77 -1.41 13.80
N LYS A 145 3.68 -1.23 14.57
CA LYS A 145 3.12 -2.25 15.48
C LYS A 145 2.10 -3.18 14.80
N ILE A 146 1.60 -2.83 13.60
CA ILE A 146 0.72 -3.69 12.79
C ILE A 146 1.52 -4.84 12.18
#